data_68732c1d738e657c088da82588549bae
#
_entry.id   68732c1d738e657c088da82588549bae
#
_cell.length_a   1.000
_cell.length_b   1.000
_cell.length_c   1.000
_cell.angle_alpha   90.00
_cell.angle_beta   90.00
_cell.angle_gamma   90.00
#
_symmetry.space_group_name_H-M   'P 1'
#
loop_
_entity.id
_entity.type
_entity.pdbx_description
1 polymer ?
#
loop_
_entity_poly.entity_id
_entity_poly.type
_entity_poly.pdbx_seq_one_letter_code
_entity_poly.pdbx_strand_id
1 'polypeptide(L)'
;MGKETNIAKDAAQAAHGMAERAKFREMKEGTAEDWQTIAGEYRAFAKDLPDRVLTHLKLLDGDFGGFPVCRLEHSLQTATRAHRDGRDEQYVVMALLHDIGDTLGSYNHPEVAASIIKPFVREELHWICQNHGAFQGYYYFHFLGMDKNARDAFIGHEHYDACAEFCEKYDQAAFDPDYDSESLEFFEPMVRRVMARPLASAYAKALEDEAA
;
A
#
# COMPACT_ATOMS: atom_id res chain seq x y z
N MET A 1 16.66 14.91 22.82
CA MET A 1 16.56 14.73 21.37
C MET A 1 15.14 14.88 20.80
N GLY A 2 14.05 14.94 21.57
CA GLY A 2 12.67 15.03 21.07
C GLY A 2 12.11 16.43 20.77
N LYS A 3 12.81 17.52 21.07
CA LYS A 3 12.32 18.88 20.86
C LYS A 3 12.73 19.51 19.52
N GLU A 4 13.86 19.08 18.95
CA GLU A 4 14.33 19.61 17.66
C GLU A 4 13.56 19.06 16.46
N THR A 5 13.04 17.83 16.55
CA THR A 5 12.22 17.21 15.51
C THR A 5 10.82 17.82 15.36
N ASN A 6 10.25 18.35 16.45
CA ASN A 6 8.95 19.04 16.38
C ASN A 6 9.07 20.43 15.77
N ILE A 7 10.12 21.19 16.10
CA ILE A 7 10.32 22.54 15.57
C ILE A 7 10.54 22.53 14.06
N ALA A 8 11.24 21.52 13.53
CA ALA A 8 11.44 21.37 12.08
C ALA A 8 10.15 20.98 11.35
N LYS A 9 9.32 20.12 11.95
CA LYS A 9 7.99 19.76 11.39
C LYS A 9 7.02 20.95 11.44
N ASP A 10 7.00 21.69 12.53
CA ASP A 10 6.16 22.89 12.70
C ASP A 10 6.60 24.02 11.75
N ALA A 11 7.92 24.16 11.49
CA ALA A 11 8.45 25.13 10.53
C ALA A 11 8.14 24.73 9.08
N ALA A 12 8.22 23.43 8.73
CA ALA A 12 7.85 22.92 7.41
C ALA A 12 6.34 23.08 7.18
N GLN A 13 5.52 22.84 8.21
CA GLN A 13 4.07 23.00 8.15
C GLN A 13 3.65 24.48 8.08
N ALA A 14 4.37 25.36 8.75
CA ALA A 14 4.20 26.82 8.65
C ALA A 14 4.65 27.37 7.29
N ALA A 15 5.75 26.86 6.72
CA ALA A 15 6.20 27.21 5.37
C ALA A 15 5.19 26.77 4.30
N HIS A 16 4.60 25.57 4.45
CA HIS A 16 3.51 25.09 3.58
C HIS A 16 2.25 25.97 3.66
N GLY A 17 1.97 26.56 4.83
CA GLY A 17 0.84 27.49 5.04
C GLY A 17 1.03 28.89 4.41
N MET A 18 2.24 29.24 3.99
CA MET A 18 2.58 30.54 3.37
C MET A 18 2.85 30.46 1.87
N ALA A 19 2.78 29.25 1.27
CA ALA A 19 2.91 29.10 -0.17
C ALA A 19 1.81 29.88 -0.89
N GLU A 20 2.18 30.55 -1.98
CA GLU A 20 1.22 31.26 -2.83
C GLU A 20 0.22 30.25 -3.39
N ARG A 21 -1.07 30.50 -3.21
CA ARG A 21 -2.15 29.62 -3.64
C ARG A 21 -2.77 30.15 -4.92
N ALA A 22 -3.20 29.24 -5.79
CA ALA A 22 -4.06 29.57 -6.92
C ALA A 22 -5.32 30.33 -6.44
N LYS A 23 -5.77 31.32 -7.23
CA LYS A 23 -6.85 32.24 -6.85
C LYS A 23 -8.17 31.98 -7.57
N PHE A 24 -8.20 31.05 -8.51
CA PHE A 24 -9.41 30.72 -9.27
C PHE A 24 -10.48 30.06 -8.38
N ARG A 25 -11.74 30.19 -8.78
CA ARG A 25 -12.89 29.55 -8.14
C ARG A 25 -13.39 28.34 -8.90
N GLU A 26 -13.13 28.27 -10.21
CA GLU A 26 -13.40 27.13 -11.07
C GLU A 26 -12.13 26.75 -11.83
N MET A 27 -11.86 25.46 -12.01
CA MET A 27 -10.62 24.98 -12.62
C MET A 27 -10.36 25.55 -14.02
N LYS A 28 -11.44 25.84 -14.79
CA LYS A 28 -11.35 26.46 -16.13
C LYS A 28 -10.81 27.88 -16.12
N GLU A 29 -10.82 28.56 -14.97
CA GLU A 29 -10.33 29.94 -14.80
C GLU A 29 -8.84 29.99 -14.45
N GLY A 30 -8.23 28.81 -14.15
CA GLY A 30 -6.82 28.71 -13.75
C GLY A 30 -5.88 29.12 -14.88
N THR A 31 -4.91 29.96 -14.54
CA THR A 31 -3.83 30.38 -15.44
C THR A 31 -2.70 29.34 -15.47
N ALA A 32 -1.79 29.46 -16.44
CA ALA A 32 -0.60 28.61 -16.49
C ALA A 32 0.25 28.72 -15.21
N GLU A 33 0.33 29.92 -14.61
CA GLU A 33 1.06 30.18 -13.37
C GLU A 33 0.40 29.48 -12.18
N ASP A 34 -0.92 29.53 -12.06
CA ASP A 34 -1.67 28.79 -11.05
C ASP A 34 -1.38 27.29 -11.13
N TRP A 35 -1.40 26.73 -12.35
CA TRP A 35 -1.15 25.30 -12.56
C TRP A 35 0.29 24.89 -12.31
N GLN A 36 1.28 25.75 -12.56
CA GLN A 36 2.67 25.49 -12.18
C GLN A 36 2.85 25.46 -10.66
N THR A 37 2.23 26.41 -9.94
CA THR A 37 2.22 26.44 -8.49
C THR A 37 1.60 25.16 -7.92
N ILE A 38 0.42 24.76 -8.42
CA ILE A 38 -0.27 23.52 -8.01
C ILE A 38 0.59 22.29 -8.30
N ALA A 39 1.22 22.20 -9.47
CA ALA A 39 2.08 21.08 -9.83
C ALA A 39 3.30 20.96 -8.90
N GLY A 40 3.91 22.10 -8.51
CA GLY A 40 5.01 22.14 -7.53
C GLY A 40 4.59 21.57 -6.17
N GLU A 41 3.47 22.05 -5.63
CA GLU A 41 2.91 21.57 -4.37
C GLU A 41 2.51 20.09 -4.45
N TYR A 42 1.93 19.66 -5.58
CA TYR A 42 1.55 18.26 -5.78
C TYR A 42 2.78 17.34 -5.82
N ARG A 43 3.89 17.76 -6.45
CA ARG A 43 5.15 17.00 -6.42
C ARG A 43 5.68 16.84 -5.00
N ALA A 44 5.70 17.91 -4.21
CA ALA A 44 6.12 17.86 -2.81
C ALA A 44 5.23 16.90 -2.01
N PHE A 45 3.91 17.03 -2.16
CA PHE A 45 2.95 16.14 -1.52
C PHE A 45 3.12 14.67 -1.94
N ALA A 46 3.40 14.39 -3.21
CA ALA A 46 3.60 13.03 -3.71
C ALA A 46 4.86 12.37 -3.14
N LYS A 47 5.93 13.14 -2.88
CA LYS A 47 7.17 12.62 -2.27
C LYS A 47 6.94 12.04 -0.87
N ASP A 48 5.96 12.55 -0.13
CA ASP A 48 5.61 12.09 1.22
C ASP A 48 4.57 10.93 1.21
N LEU A 49 4.22 10.40 0.04
CA LEU A 49 3.26 9.30 -0.07
C LEU A 49 3.68 8.06 0.74
N PRO A 50 4.95 7.60 0.72
CA PRO A 50 5.37 6.44 1.53
C PRO A 50 5.11 6.65 3.03
N ASP A 51 5.34 7.86 3.56
CA ASP A 51 5.08 8.18 4.97
C ASP A 51 3.60 8.09 5.32
N ARG A 52 2.74 8.56 4.42
CA ARG A 52 1.28 8.47 4.62
C ARG A 52 0.79 7.03 4.56
N VAL A 53 1.32 6.22 3.64
CA VAL A 53 0.98 4.80 3.51
C VAL A 53 1.43 4.05 4.77
N LEU A 54 2.66 4.24 5.24
CA LEU A 54 3.17 3.63 6.47
C LEU A 54 2.37 4.07 7.71
N THR A 55 1.99 5.37 7.78
CA THR A 55 1.14 5.88 8.86
C THR A 55 -0.24 5.23 8.82
N HIS A 56 -0.81 5.02 7.62
CA HIS A 56 -2.10 4.37 7.46
C HIS A 56 -2.03 2.88 7.84
N LEU A 57 -0.98 2.18 7.43
CA LEU A 57 -0.76 0.78 7.77
C LEU A 57 -0.75 0.56 9.30
N LYS A 58 -0.20 1.49 10.07
CA LYS A 58 -0.19 1.44 11.55
C LYS A 58 -1.60 1.47 12.17
N LEU A 59 -2.63 1.87 11.44
CA LEU A 59 -4.02 1.81 11.91
C LEU A 59 -4.57 0.38 12.03
N LEU A 60 -3.88 -0.59 11.44
CA LEU A 60 -4.19 -2.01 11.58
C LEU A 60 -3.71 -2.59 12.92
N ASP A 61 -2.89 -1.85 13.68
CA ASP A 61 -2.38 -2.29 14.98
C ASP A 61 -3.50 -2.34 16.03
N GLY A 62 -3.48 -3.39 16.85
CA GLY A 62 -4.45 -3.60 17.92
C GLY A 62 -5.83 -4.08 17.48
N ASP A 63 -6.12 -4.16 16.18
CA ASP A 63 -7.36 -4.77 15.67
C ASP A 63 -7.14 -6.23 15.31
N PHE A 64 -7.64 -7.11 16.15
CA PHE A 64 -7.54 -8.56 15.97
C PHE A 64 -8.63 -9.13 15.07
N GLY A 65 -9.77 -8.46 14.91
CA GLY A 65 -10.88 -8.96 14.10
C GLY A 65 -11.35 -10.40 14.46
N GLY A 66 -10.97 -10.92 15.66
CA GLY A 66 -11.19 -12.30 16.10
C GLY A 66 -10.08 -13.29 15.73
N PHE A 67 -9.03 -12.85 15.06
CA PHE A 67 -7.85 -13.66 14.70
C PHE A 67 -6.86 -13.80 15.87
N PRO A 68 -5.93 -14.78 15.83
CA PRO A 68 -4.90 -14.95 16.86
C PRO A 68 -3.90 -13.78 16.96
N VAL A 69 -3.69 -13.06 15.86
CA VAL A 69 -2.79 -11.90 15.76
C VAL A 69 -3.58 -10.68 15.29
N CYS A 70 -3.07 -9.46 15.54
CA CYS A 70 -3.69 -8.26 14.99
C CYS A 70 -3.40 -8.14 13.47
N ARG A 71 -4.19 -7.32 12.77
CA ARG A 71 -4.08 -7.14 11.32
C ARG A 71 -2.71 -6.62 10.88
N LEU A 72 -2.08 -5.75 11.68
CA LEU A 72 -0.72 -5.31 11.40
C LEU A 72 0.27 -6.47 11.51
N GLU A 73 0.18 -7.28 12.57
CA GLU A 73 1.06 -8.45 12.75
C GLU A 73 0.88 -9.46 11.61
N HIS A 74 -0.36 -9.71 11.15
CA HIS A 74 -0.62 -10.51 9.96
C HIS A 74 0.14 -9.98 8.73
N SER A 75 0.08 -8.68 8.47
CA SER A 75 0.79 -8.03 7.37
C SER A 75 2.32 -8.17 7.50
N LEU A 76 2.86 -8.02 8.73
CA LEU A 76 4.29 -8.18 9.00
C LEU A 76 4.73 -9.63 8.81
N GLN A 77 3.96 -10.62 9.27
CA GLN A 77 4.24 -12.02 9.06
C GLN A 77 4.23 -12.40 7.58
N THR A 78 3.23 -11.95 6.83
CA THR A 78 3.10 -12.19 5.39
C THR A 78 4.31 -11.65 4.64
N ALA A 79 4.71 -10.41 4.94
CA ALA A 79 5.90 -9.80 4.34
C ALA A 79 7.20 -10.49 4.75
N THR A 80 7.34 -10.88 6.02
CA THR A 80 8.52 -11.57 6.54
C THR A 80 8.70 -12.93 5.86
N ARG A 81 7.62 -13.69 5.69
CA ARG A 81 7.65 -14.98 4.98
C ARG A 81 8.11 -14.80 3.53
N ALA A 82 7.55 -13.84 2.82
CA ALA A 82 7.95 -13.51 1.45
C ALA A 82 9.42 -13.07 1.37
N HIS A 83 9.87 -12.24 2.31
CA HIS A 83 11.28 -11.80 2.37
C HIS A 83 12.23 -12.97 2.63
N ARG A 84 11.95 -13.82 3.61
CA ARG A 84 12.77 -14.99 3.95
C ARG A 84 12.81 -16.05 2.84
N ASP A 85 11.76 -16.11 2.00
CA ASP A 85 11.71 -16.94 0.78
C ASP A 85 12.45 -16.32 -0.42
N GLY A 86 13.08 -15.15 -0.24
CA GLY A 86 13.91 -14.49 -1.25
C GLY A 86 13.12 -13.77 -2.34
N ARG A 87 11.86 -13.41 -2.09
CA ARG A 87 11.08 -12.58 -3.03
C ARG A 87 11.67 -11.18 -3.17
N ASP A 88 11.51 -10.57 -4.33
CA ASP A 88 11.98 -9.22 -4.59
C ASP A 88 11.22 -8.15 -3.78
N GLU A 89 11.78 -6.93 -3.70
CA GLU A 89 11.20 -5.85 -2.88
C GLU A 89 9.77 -5.47 -3.27
N GLN A 90 9.41 -5.52 -4.55
CA GLN A 90 8.03 -5.22 -4.96
C GLN A 90 7.05 -6.26 -4.40
N TYR A 91 7.46 -7.53 -4.41
CA TYR A 91 6.66 -8.62 -3.85
C TYR A 91 6.51 -8.47 -2.33
N VAL A 92 7.61 -8.21 -1.62
CA VAL A 92 7.61 -8.01 -0.16
C VAL A 92 6.73 -6.82 0.23
N VAL A 93 6.82 -5.71 -0.51
CA VAL A 93 5.98 -4.52 -0.26
C VAL A 93 4.51 -4.80 -0.58
N MET A 94 4.21 -5.53 -1.65
CA MET A 94 2.84 -5.99 -1.93
C MET A 94 2.31 -6.85 -0.79
N ALA A 95 3.10 -7.83 -0.31
CA ALA A 95 2.74 -8.70 0.80
C ALA A 95 2.50 -7.92 2.12
N LEU A 96 3.31 -6.88 2.38
CA LEU A 96 3.12 -5.99 3.54
C LEU A 96 1.82 -5.18 3.46
N LEU A 97 1.44 -4.74 2.26
CA LEU A 97 0.35 -3.78 2.05
C LEU A 97 -0.95 -4.43 1.58
N HIS A 98 -1.00 -5.77 1.40
CA HIS A 98 -2.14 -6.44 0.77
C HIS A 98 -3.48 -6.20 1.49
N ASP A 99 -3.44 -6.05 2.81
CA ASP A 99 -4.60 -5.80 3.69
C ASP A 99 -4.73 -4.34 4.17
N ILE A 100 -3.91 -3.40 3.66
CA ILE A 100 -3.97 -1.98 4.08
C ILE A 100 -5.35 -1.36 3.85
N GLY A 101 -6.14 -1.93 2.97
CA GLY A 101 -7.50 -1.51 2.67
C GLY A 101 -8.54 -1.80 3.75
N ASP A 102 -8.26 -2.67 4.71
CA ASP A 102 -9.23 -3.12 5.72
C ASP A 102 -9.88 -1.98 6.51
N THR A 103 -9.12 -0.95 6.86
CA THR A 103 -9.61 0.22 7.60
C THR A 103 -10.44 1.20 6.75
N LEU A 104 -10.35 1.11 5.42
CA LEU A 104 -11.02 2.02 4.48
C LEU A 104 -12.15 1.36 3.71
N GLY A 105 -12.05 0.08 3.42
CA GLY A 105 -12.96 -0.66 2.58
C GLY A 105 -13.11 -2.10 3.02
N SER A 106 -13.62 -2.35 4.23
CA SER A 106 -13.75 -3.70 4.81
C SER A 106 -14.56 -4.67 3.93
N TYR A 107 -15.37 -4.19 3.01
CA TYR A 107 -16.12 -5.03 2.07
C TYR A 107 -15.36 -5.38 0.79
N ASN A 108 -14.29 -4.61 0.48
CA ASN A 108 -13.49 -4.77 -0.74
C ASN A 108 -12.02 -4.36 -0.51
N HIS A 109 -11.47 -4.66 0.67
CA HIS A 109 -10.10 -4.28 1.03
C HIS A 109 -9.04 -4.69 0.00
N PRO A 110 -9.16 -5.84 -0.71
CA PRO A 110 -8.17 -6.22 -1.71
C PRO A 110 -8.08 -5.21 -2.86
N GLU A 111 -9.24 -4.70 -3.33
CA GLU A 111 -9.28 -3.70 -4.40
C GLU A 111 -8.71 -2.35 -3.94
N VAL A 112 -8.97 -1.96 -2.68
CA VAL A 112 -8.42 -0.73 -2.09
C VAL A 112 -6.90 -0.83 -2.02
N ALA A 113 -6.37 -1.92 -1.45
CA ALA A 113 -4.94 -2.19 -1.37
C ALA A 113 -4.28 -2.20 -2.76
N ALA A 114 -4.87 -2.94 -3.70
CA ALA A 114 -4.40 -3.02 -5.08
C ALA A 114 -4.35 -1.64 -5.75
N SER A 115 -5.35 -0.79 -5.53
CA SER A 115 -5.37 0.58 -6.08
C SER A 115 -4.23 1.44 -5.53
N ILE A 116 -3.85 1.28 -4.26
CA ILE A 116 -2.73 2.00 -3.63
C ILE A 116 -1.39 1.59 -4.26
N ILE A 117 -1.16 0.28 -4.46
CA ILE A 117 0.12 -0.22 -4.95
C ILE A 117 0.25 -0.21 -6.47
N LYS A 118 -0.85 -0.14 -7.22
CA LYS A 118 -0.87 -0.21 -8.69
C LYS A 118 0.20 0.61 -9.41
N PRO A 119 0.49 1.86 -9.01
CA PRO A 119 1.50 2.65 -9.69
C PRO A 119 2.93 2.16 -9.50
N PHE A 120 3.20 1.29 -8.52
CA PHE A 120 4.53 1.02 -7.99
C PHE A 120 5.01 -0.40 -8.18
N VAL A 121 4.11 -1.33 -8.51
CA VAL A 121 4.42 -2.74 -8.67
C VAL A 121 4.06 -3.22 -10.06
N ARG A 122 4.70 -4.32 -10.50
CA ARG A 122 4.36 -4.99 -11.77
C ARG A 122 2.94 -5.55 -11.75
N GLU A 123 2.36 -5.75 -12.92
CA GLU A 123 0.96 -6.16 -13.11
C GLU A 123 0.60 -7.44 -12.36
N GLU A 124 1.46 -8.44 -12.37
CA GLU A 124 1.29 -9.67 -11.62
C GLU A 124 0.98 -9.40 -10.14
N LEU A 125 1.77 -8.54 -9.47
CA LEU A 125 1.61 -8.25 -8.05
C LEU A 125 0.36 -7.42 -7.76
N HIS A 126 0.02 -6.50 -8.65
CA HIS A 126 -1.24 -5.77 -8.59
C HIS A 126 -2.42 -6.75 -8.66
N TRP A 127 -2.38 -7.69 -9.60
CA TRP A 127 -3.44 -8.67 -9.79
C TRP A 127 -3.56 -9.62 -8.57
N ILE A 128 -2.43 -10.10 -8.03
CA ILE A 128 -2.39 -10.92 -6.81
C ILE A 128 -3.06 -10.17 -5.66
N CYS A 129 -2.65 -8.94 -5.40
CA CYS A 129 -3.22 -8.12 -4.34
C CYS A 129 -4.73 -7.90 -4.53
N GLN A 130 -5.17 -7.65 -5.76
CA GLN A 130 -6.59 -7.41 -6.06
C GLN A 130 -7.48 -8.63 -5.83
N ASN A 131 -6.96 -9.83 -6.05
CA ASN A 131 -7.77 -11.05 -6.07
C ASN A 131 -7.49 -11.98 -4.87
N HIS A 132 -6.50 -11.68 -4.01
CA HIS A 132 -6.10 -12.56 -2.93
C HIS A 132 -7.27 -12.99 -2.04
N GLY A 133 -8.24 -12.12 -1.76
CA GLY A 133 -9.40 -12.45 -0.93
C GLY A 133 -10.23 -13.61 -1.46
N ALA A 134 -10.41 -13.73 -2.78
CA ALA A 134 -11.10 -14.87 -3.39
C ALA A 134 -10.27 -16.16 -3.28
N PHE A 135 -8.94 -16.06 -3.36
CA PHE A 135 -8.03 -17.20 -3.22
C PHE A 135 -7.88 -17.62 -1.75
N GLN A 136 -7.78 -16.67 -0.84
CA GLN A 136 -7.74 -16.90 0.60
C GLN A 136 -9.03 -17.59 1.08
N GLY A 137 -10.18 -17.24 0.49
CA GLY A 137 -11.48 -17.88 0.74
C GLY A 137 -11.48 -19.40 0.61
N TYR A 138 -10.56 -19.98 -0.18
CA TYR A 138 -10.39 -21.42 -0.31
C TYR A 138 -10.21 -22.12 1.03
N TYR A 139 -9.58 -21.45 2.01
CA TYR A 139 -9.26 -22.04 3.32
C TYR A 139 -10.42 -21.94 4.33
N TYR A 140 -11.36 -20.97 4.17
CA TYR A 140 -12.36 -20.72 5.21
C TYR A 140 -13.81 -20.45 4.74
N PHE A 141 -14.06 -20.14 3.47
CA PHE A 141 -15.40 -19.80 2.95
C PHE A 141 -16.45 -20.87 3.24
N HIS A 142 -16.09 -22.13 3.16
CA HIS A 142 -17.01 -23.23 3.44
C HIS A 142 -17.52 -23.26 4.89
N PHE A 143 -16.77 -22.73 5.85
CA PHE A 143 -17.23 -22.60 7.24
C PHE A 143 -18.27 -21.47 7.39
N LEU A 144 -18.34 -20.54 6.45
CA LEU A 144 -19.28 -19.42 6.42
C LEU A 144 -20.45 -19.68 5.45
N GLY A 145 -20.56 -20.88 4.89
CA GLY A 145 -21.60 -21.24 3.91
C GLY A 145 -21.38 -20.62 2.53
N MET A 146 -20.15 -20.14 2.26
CA MET A 146 -19.73 -19.58 0.96
C MET A 146 -19.00 -20.64 0.13
N ASP A 147 -18.88 -20.38 -1.18
CA ASP A 147 -18.15 -21.29 -2.07
C ASP A 147 -16.63 -21.15 -1.87
N LYS A 148 -16.00 -22.19 -1.33
CA LYS A 148 -14.55 -22.23 -1.18
C LYS A 148 -13.79 -22.21 -2.51
N ASN A 149 -14.45 -22.61 -3.61
CA ASN A 149 -13.85 -22.64 -4.93
C ASN A 149 -14.11 -21.34 -5.71
N ALA A 150 -14.48 -20.22 -5.06
CA ALA A 150 -14.70 -18.93 -5.69
C ALA A 150 -13.54 -18.50 -6.60
N ARG A 151 -12.28 -18.89 -6.25
CA ARG A 151 -11.08 -18.65 -7.07
C ARG A 151 -11.11 -19.36 -8.44
N ASP A 152 -11.92 -20.42 -8.63
CA ASP A 152 -12.01 -21.16 -9.89
C ASP A 152 -12.57 -20.30 -11.02
N ALA A 153 -13.26 -19.20 -10.71
CA ALA A 153 -13.67 -18.18 -11.68
C ALA A 153 -12.47 -17.57 -12.45
N PHE A 154 -11.27 -17.68 -11.91
CA PHE A 154 -10.03 -17.15 -12.50
C PHE A 154 -9.17 -18.22 -13.19
N ILE A 155 -9.62 -19.49 -13.29
CA ILE A 155 -8.87 -20.57 -13.97
C ILE A 155 -8.54 -20.14 -15.40
N GLY A 156 -7.26 -20.28 -15.76
CA GLY A 156 -6.73 -19.88 -17.06
C GLY A 156 -6.20 -18.45 -17.13
N HIS A 157 -6.33 -17.66 -16.06
CA HIS A 157 -5.63 -16.39 -15.96
C HIS A 157 -4.14 -16.64 -15.72
N GLU A 158 -3.27 -15.88 -16.39
CA GLU A 158 -1.81 -16.05 -16.32
C GLU A 158 -1.22 -15.94 -14.91
N HIS A 159 -1.87 -15.19 -14.00
CA HIS A 159 -1.42 -15.00 -12.61
C HIS A 159 -2.17 -15.88 -11.60
N TYR A 160 -3.00 -16.83 -12.06
CA TYR A 160 -3.77 -17.70 -11.17
C TYR A 160 -2.89 -18.47 -10.18
N ASP A 161 -1.88 -19.17 -10.70
CA ASP A 161 -0.98 -19.99 -9.88
C ASP A 161 -0.14 -19.14 -8.91
N ALA A 162 0.28 -17.95 -9.34
CA ALA A 162 1.03 -17.02 -8.51
C ALA A 162 0.19 -16.48 -7.33
N CYS A 163 -1.10 -16.22 -7.55
CA CYS A 163 -2.01 -15.81 -6.48
C CYS A 163 -2.32 -16.96 -5.52
N ALA A 164 -2.52 -18.16 -6.06
CA ALA A 164 -2.70 -19.35 -5.24
C ALA A 164 -1.46 -19.61 -4.37
N GLU A 165 -0.26 -19.47 -4.92
CA GLU A 165 1.00 -19.60 -4.19
C GLU A 165 1.14 -18.53 -3.10
N PHE A 166 0.80 -17.27 -3.39
CA PHE A 166 0.81 -16.17 -2.40
C PHE A 166 -0.05 -16.52 -1.20
N CYS A 167 -1.30 -16.91 -1.43
CA CYS A 167 -2.22 -17.27 -0.35
C CYS A 167 -1.76 -18.52 0.39
N GLU A 168 -1.23 -19.54 -0.30
CA GLU A 168 -0.79 -20.79 0.32
C GLU A 168 0.43 -20.59 1.22
N LYS A 169 1.47 -19.90 0.71
CA LYS A 169 2.76 -19.83 1.39
C LYS A 169 2.86 -18.69 2.40
N TYR A 170 2.21 -17.58 2.15
CA TYR A 170 2.44 -16.35 2.92
C TYR A 170 1.22 -15.90 3.69
N ASP A 171 0.09 -15.67 3.02
CA ASP A 171 -1.09 -15.03 3.58
C ASP A 171 -1.80 -15.96 4.62
N GLN A 172 -2.30 -17.13 4.21
CA GLN A 172 -3.01 -18.03 5.13
C GLN A 172 -2.14 -18.58 6.26
N ALA A 173 -0.82 -18.54 6.12
CA ALA A 173 0.13 -19.01 7.13
C ALA A 173 0.54 -17.92 8.15
N ALA A 174 0.05 -16.68 8.00
CA ALA A 174 0.50 -15.50 8.73
C ALA A 174 -0.38 -15.18 9.95
N PHE A 175 -0.77 -16.17 10.74
CA PHE A 175 -1.62 -16.03 11.93
C PHE A 175 -1.03 -16.72 13.17
N ASP A 176 0.28 -16.86 13.25
CA ASP A 176 1.00 -17.52 14.34
C ASP A 176 1.47 -16.49 15.38
N PRO A 177 0.93 -16.48 16.62
CA PRO A 177 1.34 -15.53 17.65
C PRO A 177 2.81 -15.66 18.09
N ASP A 178 3.44 -16.79 17.82
CA ASP A 178 4.82 -17.09 18.20
C ASP A 178 5.80 -16.88 17.02
N TYR A 179 5.31 -16.41 15.86
CA TYR A 179 6.16 -16.18 14.69
C TYR A 179 7.07 -14.98 14.89
N ASP A 180 8.38 -15.17 14.69
CA ASP A 180 9.40 -14.13 14.78
C ASP A 180 9.39 -13.27 13.50
N SER A 181 8.44 -12.34 13.40
CA SER A 181 8.33 -11.42 12.26
C SER A 181 9.35 -10.28 12.35
N GLU A 182 9.79 -9.79 11.18
CA GLU A 182 10.54 -8.53 11.10
C GLU A 182 9.61 -7.37 11.47
N SER A 183 10.21 -6.31 12.07
CA SER A 183 9.45 -5.12 12.45
C SER A 183 9.05 -4.25 11.25
N LEU A 184 8.08 -3.37 11.44
CA LEU A 184 7.70 -2.41 10.40
C LEU A 184 8.88 -1.54 9.96
N GLU A 185 9.76 -1.14 10.89
CA GLU A 185 10.96 -0.35 10.62
C GLU A 185 11.94 -1.07 9.67
N PHE A 186 11.97 -2.41 9.70
CA PHE A 186 12.74 -3.21 8.75
C PHE A 186 12.23 -3.03 7.32
N PHE A 187 10.91 -2.97 7.12
CA PHE A 187 10.27 -2.84 5.81
C PHE A 187 10.17 -1.40 5.31
N GLU A 188 10.16 -0.40 6.18
CA GLU A 188 10.03 1.02 5.80
C GLU A 188 10.99 1.44 4.66
N PRO A 189 12.29 1.08 4.65
CA PRO A 189 13.18 1.43 3.54
C PRO A 189 12.77 0.80 2.20
N MET A 190 12.20 -0.42 2.21
CA MET A 190 11.73 -1.10 0.99
C MET A 190 10.51 -0.39 0.43
N VAL A 191 9.53 -0.04 1.29
CA VAL A 191 8.34 0.74 0.90
C VAL A 191 8.75 2.05 0.26
N ARG A 192 9.72 2.78 0.85
CA ARG A 192 10.22 4.05 0.31
C ARG A 192 10.88 3.87 -1.06
N ARG A 193 11.70 2.84 -1.25
CA ARG A 193 12.37 2.57 -2.55
C ARG A 193 11.37 2.20 -3.63
N VAL A 194 10.42 1.33 -3.33
CA VAL A 194 9.39 0.89 -4.28
C VAL A 194 8.49 2.06 -4.67
N MET A 195 8.01 2.84 -3.69
CA MET A 195 7.06 3.93 -3.94
C MET A 195 7.72 5.22 -4.47
N ALA A 196 9.04 5.33 -4.43
CA ALA A 196 9.76 6.46 -5.05
C ALA A 196 9.80 6.38 -6.59
N ARG A 197 9.46 5.25 -7.20
CA ARG A 197 9.59 5.00 -8.64
C ARG A 197 8.28 4.46 -9.22
N PRO A 198 7.31 5.33 -9.48
CA PRO A 198 6.07 4.89 -10.12
C PRO A 198 6.37 4.32 -11.52
N LEU A 199 5.87 3.11 -11.78
CA LEU A 199 5.98 2.44 -13.08
C LEU A 199 4.94 2.96 -14.07
N ALA A 200 3.78 3.38 -13.55
CA ALA A 200 2.69 3.94 -14.34
C ALA A 200 1.91 4.96 -13.51
N SER A 201 1.69 6.13 -14.06
CA SER A 201 0.87 7.16 -13.42
C SER A 201 0.21 8.04 -14.49
N ALA A 202 -1.08 8.34 -14.31
CA ALA A 202 -1.77 9.35 -15.12
C ALA A 202 -1.16 10.76 -14.93
N TYR A 203 -0.45 10.95 -13.83
CA TYR A 203 0.16 12.22 -13.45
C TYR A 203 1.70 12.21 -13.57
N ALA A 204 2.31 11.16 -14.19
CA ALA A 204 3.76 11.00 -14.27
C ALA A 204 4.46 12.26 -14.74
N LYS A 205 3.99 12.86 -15.85
CA LYS A 205 4.56 14.10 -16.40
C LYS A 205 4.48 15.30 -15.44
N ALA A 206 3.44 15.38 -14.62
CA ALA A 206 3.28 16.45 -13.62
C ALA A 206 4.12 16.22 -12.36
N LEU A 207 4.56 14.97 -12.14
CA LEU A 207 5.36 14.55 -10.98
C LEU A 207 6.87 14.48 -11.29
N GLU A 208 7.26 14.51 -12.58
CA GLU A 208 8.66 14.61 -12.98
C GLU A 208 9.20 15.97 -12.53
N ASP A 209 10.36 15.98 -11.85
CA ASP A 209 11.08 17.22 -11.63
C ASP A 209 11.47 17.77 -13.02
N GLU A 210 11.25 19.05 -13.29
CA GLU A 210 11.82 19.70 -14.45
C GLU A 210 13.34 19.49 -14.33
N ALA A 211 13.88 18.63 -15.21
CA ALA A 211 15.30 18.38 -15.25
C ALA A 211 16.01 19.72 -15.45
N ALA A 212 16.83 20.09 -14.47
CA ALA A 212 17.66 21.29 -14.50
C ALA A 212 18.67 21.25 -15.66
#